data_a7854c33f0f0f102f296c7cdfa86b201
#
_entry.id   a7854c33f0f0f102f296c7cdfa86b201
#
_cell.length_a   1.000
_cell.length_b   1.000
_cell.length_c   1.000
_cell.angle_alpha   90.00
_cell.angle_beta   90.00
_cell.angle_gamma   90.00
#
_symmetry.space_group_name_H-M   'P 1'
#
loop_
_entity.id
_entity.type
_entity.pdbx_description
1 polymer ?
#
loop_
_entity_poly.entity_id
_entity_poly.type
_entity_poly.pdbx_seq_one_letter_code
_entity_poly.pdbx_strand_id
1 'polypeptide(L)'
;MVNTSERDASSPSPGLGEMEEVNITSRDSSILQAIQEEGLTVFTFDGLKRMLGVHQEKLSRVLDRLEDEGLLEKVPEGYSVTLRGSELVPRPLNSAQPRIPIVQSLLPQDIDLSRIISGLKGRWFGSLRWLGYSQNEEGTVLKWITEDEAVQIDAKFNGAFLSIEAKVGEGKEVGQAVKASHQLLGHISRLYDGPRRVRNTASPIAFYQHMRFA
;
A
#
# COMPACT_ATOMS: atom_id res chain seq x y z
N MET A 1 -77.08 -14.26 15.51
CA MET A 1 -76.33 -12.96 15.51
C MET A 1 -75.03 -13.22 16.23
N VAL A 2 -74.01 -13.50 15.49
CA VAL A 2 -72.68 -13.78 16.05
C VAL A 2 -71.72 -12.82 15.35
N ASN A 3 -71.13 -11.92 16.13
CA ASN A 3 -70.21 -10.90 15.68
C ASN A 3 -68.79 -11.44 15.86
N THR A 4 -68.10 -11.77 14.74
CA THR A 4 -66.73 -12.25 14.75
C THR A 4 -65.81 -11.08 14.50
N SER A 5 -65.04 -10.68 15.53
CA SER A 5 -64.05 -9.62 15.50
C SER A 5 -62.72 -10.21 14.93
N GLU A 6 -62.36 -9.85 13.72
CA GLU A 6 -61.03 -10.11 13.16
C GLU A 6 -60.03 -9.17 13.81
N ARG A 7 -59.00 -9.75 14.46
CA ARG A 7 -57.82 -9.02 14.93
C ARG A 7 -56.80 -9.04 13.84
N ASP A 8 -56.59 -7.91 13.23
CA ASP A 8 -55.50 -7.63 12.32
C ASP A 8 -54.18 -7.59 13.13
N ALA A 9 -53.34 -8.59 12.95
CA ALA A 9 -51.99 -8.66 13.51
C ALA A 9 -50.99 -8.15 12.48
N SER A 10 -50.82 -6.84 12.39
CA SER A 10 -49.73 -6.22 11.68
C SER A 10 -48.40 -6.49 12.39
N SER A 11 -47.65 -7.44 11.92
CA SER A 11 -46.25 -7.62 12.33
C SER A 11 -45.39 -6.48 11.77
N PRO A 12 -44.60 -5.80 12.59
CA PRO A 12 -43.66 -4.82 12.07
C PRO A 12 -42.54 -5.55 11.28
N SER A 13 -42.38 -5.18 10.04
CA SER A 13 -41.23 -5.57 9.21
C SER A 13 -39.94 -5.13 9.91
N PRO A 14 -38.87 -5.96 9.93
CA PRO A 14 -37.59 -5.55 10.45
C PRO A 14 -37.09 -4.38 9.61
N GLY A 15 -36.84 -3.25 10.26
CA GLY A 15 -36.34 -2.04 9.65
C GLY A 15 -35.09 -2.33 8.83
N LEU A 16 -35.11 -1.90 7.57
CA LEU A 16 -33.92 -1.66 6.78
C LEU A 16 -33.02 -0.77 7.61
N GLY A 17 -31.84 -1.29 8.01
CA GLY A 17 -30.86 -0.53 8.75
C GLY A 17 -30.66 0.81 8.06
N GLU A 18 -30.89 1.89 8.79
CA GLU A 18 -30.55 3.24 8.36
C GLU A 18 -29.06 3.20 7.97
N MET A 19 -28.78 3.35 6.68
CA MET A 19 -27.41 3.62 6.22
C MET A 19 -27.07 4.99 6.81
N GLU A 20 -26.27 4.97 7.87
CA GLU A 20 -25.76 6.15 8.52
C GLU A 20 -25.08 7.03 7.49
N GLU A 21 -25.62 8.21 7.22
CA GLU A 21 -25.17 9.12 6.18
C GLU A 21 -23.78 9.63 6.56
N VAL A 22 -22.75 9.26 5.75
CA VAL A 22 -21.37 9.65 5.99
C VAL A 22 -21.21 11.13 5.65
N ASN A 23 -20.91 11.96 6.64
CA ASN A 23 -20.76 13.40 6.47
C ASN A 23 -19.31 13.78 6.10
N ILE A 24 -18.94 13.56 4.84
CA ILE A 24 -17.62 13.91 4.32
C ILE A 24 -17.69 15.00 3.25
N THR A 25 -16.69 15.87 3.22
CA THR A 25 -16.57 16.89 2.20
C THR A 25 -16.02 16.32 0.90
N SER A 26 -16.18 17.03 -0.23
CA SER A 26 -15.58 16.64 -1.51
C SER A 26 -14.05 16.49 -1.44
N ARG A 27 -13.39 17.24 -0.56
CA ARG A 27 -11.94 17.14 -0.33
C ARG A 27 -11.59 15.86 0.44
N ASP A 28 -12.38 15.49 1.43
CA ASP A 28 -12.18 14.28 2.20
C ASP A 28 -12.30 13.06 1.27
N SER A 29 -13.34 13.08 0.42
CA SER A 29 -13.53 12.05 -0.62
C SER A 29 -12.34 11.97 -1.58
N SER A 30 -11.79 13.12 -2.00
CA SER A 30 -10.63 13.14 -2.92
C SER A 30 -9.37 12.54 -2.26
N ILE A 31 -9.14 12.79 -0.98
CA ILE A 31 -7.99 12.21 -0.26
C ILE A 31 -8.20 10.71 -0.04
N LEU A 32 -9.40 10.29 0.37
CA LEU A 32 -9.73 8.88 0.51
C LEU A 32 -9.61 8.14 -0.83
N GLN A 33 -10.06 8.76 -1.92
CA GLN A 33 -9.90 8.24 -3.27
C GLN A 33 -8.41 8.05 -3.63
N ALA A 34 -7.56 9.04 -3.37
CA ALA A 34 -6.13 8.92 -3.65
C ALA A 34 -5.46 7.79 -2.84
N ILE A 35 -5.87 7.58 -1.57
CA ILE A 35 -5.43 6.45 -0.75
C ILE A 35 -5.84 5.12 -1.39
N GLN A 36 -7.07 5.02 -1.89
CA GLN A 36 -7.60 3.82 -2.56
C GLN A 36 -6.96 3.58 -3.93
N GLU A 37 -6.73 4.62 -4.72
CA GLU A 37 -6.02 4.54 -6.01
C GLU A 37 -4.61 3.99 -5.85
N GLU A 38 -3.91 4.40 -4.79
CA GLU A 38 -2.60 3.82 -4.46
C GLU A 38 -2.69 2.46 -3.79
N GLY A 39 -3.88 2.00 -3.42
CA GLY A 39 -4.11 0.73 -2.78
C GLY A 39 -3.48 0.63 -1.40
N LEU A 40 -3.36 1.75 -0.68
CA LEU A 40 -2.82 1.76 0.66
C LEU A 40 -3.83 1.17 1.64
N THR A 41 -3.42 0.15 2.41
CA THR A 41 -4.18 -0.33 3.57
C THR A 41 -3.68 0.30 4.85
N VAL A 42 -2.36 0.49 4.97
CA VAL A 42 -1.74 1.21 6.09
C VAL A 42 -0.74 2.23 5.54
N PHE A 43 -0.74 3.44 6.09
CA PHE A 43 0.14 4.51 5.64
C PHE A 43 0.53 5.45 6.77
N THR A 44 1.63 6.18 6.59
CA THR A 44 2.07 7.20 7.54
C THR A 44 1.55 8.58 7.14
N PHE A 45 1.36 9.46 8.13
CA PHE A 45 1.00 10.86 7.89
C PHE A 45 1.99 11.56 6.95
N ASP A 46 3.28 11.44 7.23
CA ASP A 46 4.34 12.07 6.43
C ASP A 46 4.44 11.48 5.02
N GLY A 47 4.22 10.18 4.87
CA GLY A 47 4.18 9.52 3.58
C GLY A 47 3.03 10.03 2.73
N LEU A 48 1.82 10.07 3.30
CA LEU A 48 0.63 10.57 2.61
C LEU A 48 0.76 12.06 2.27
N LYS A 49 1.30 12.87 3.19
CA LYS A 49 1.57 14.30 2.94
C LYS A 49 2.46 14.51 1.72
N ARG A 50 3.56 13.74 1.60
CA ARG A 50 4.46 13.79 0.44
C ARG A 50 3.76 13.34 -0.84
N MET A 51 3.04 12.22 -0.77
CA MET A 51 2.34 11.66 -1.93
C MET A 51 1.33 12.65 -2.53
N LEU A 52 0.61 13.39 -1.67
CA LEU A 52 -0.44 14.32 -2.08
C LEU A 52 0.06 15.74 -2.33
N GLY A 53 1.27 16.10 -1.87
CA GLY A 53 1.79 17.47 -1.94
C GLY A 53 0.94 18.48 -1.17
N VAL A 54 0.21 18.06 -0.12
CA VAL A 54 -0.71 18.93 0.60
C VAL A 54 -0.09 19.48 1.88
N HIS A 55 -0.57 20.66 2.30
CA HIS A 55 -0.12 21.28 3.54
C HIS A 55 -0.55 20.44 4.76
N GLN A 56 0.36 20.32 5.74
CA GLN A 56 0.20 19.50 6.94
C GLN A 56 -1.12 19.73 7.68
N GLU A 57 -1.47 20.99 7.96
CA GLU A 57 -2.69 21.34 8.70
C GLU A 57 -3.97 20.91 7.96
N LYS A 58 -3.98 21.04 6.62
CA LYS A 58 -5.12 20.62 5.80
C LYS A 58 -5.28 19.10 5.84
N LEU A 59 -4.17 18.37 5.75
CA LEU A 59 -4.19 16.91 5.81
C LEU A 59 -4.64 16.42 7.19
N SER A 60 -4.10 17.00 8.29
CA SER A 60 -4.52 16.64 9.64
C SER A 60 -6.03 16.73 9.82
N ARG A 61 -6.63 17.88 9.46
CA ARG A 61 -8.07 18.08 9.59
C ARG A 61 -8.91 17.09 8.76
N VAL A 62 -8.40 16.66 7.60
CA VAL A 62 -9.09 15.65 6.80
C VAL A 62 -8.98 14.29 7.46
N LEU A 63 -7.78 13.89 7.89
CA LEU A 63 -7.60 12.59 8.54
C LEU A 63 -8.38 12.48 9.85
N ASP A 64 -8.44 13.55 10.65
CA ASP A 64 -9.24 13.59 11.87
C ASP A 64 -10.72 13.36 11.55
N ARG A 65 -11.30 14.03 10.52
CA ARG A 65 -12.69 13.78 10.10
C ARG A 65 -12.92 12.37 9.56
N LEU A 66 -12.01 11.84 8.74
CA LEU A 66 -12.12 10.48 8.23
C LEU A 66 -12.05 9.44 9.35
N GLU A 67 -11.29 9.73 10.42
CA GLU A 67 -11.22 8.91 11.63
C GLU A 67 -12.55 9.02 12.42
N ASP A 68 -13.06 10.23 12.64
CA ASP A 68 -14.34 10.47 13.33
C ASP A 68 -15.52 9.77 12.62
N GLU A 69 -15.51 9.72 11.29
CA GLU A 69 -16.49 9.00 10.46
C GLU A 69 -16.22 7.47 10.38
N GLY A 70 -15.19 6.98 11.05
CA GLY A 70 -14.82 5.56 11.08
C GLY A 70 -14.34 5.00 9.74
N LEU A 71 -13.85 5.85 8.83
CA LEU A 71 -13.31 5.45 7.53
C LEU A 71 -11.82 5.14 7.61
N LEU A 72 -11.14 5.72 8.58
CA LEU A 72 -9.76 5.44 8.96
C LEU A 72 -9.68 5.13 10.45
N GLU A 73 -8.63 4.46 10.85
CA GLU A 73 -8.27 4.24 12.25
C GLU A 73 -6.78 4.51 12.48
N LYS A 74 -6.41 5.02 13.65
CA LYS A 74 -5.02 5.15 14.07
C LYS A 74 -4.48 3.81 14.52
N VAL A 75 -3.31 3.45 13.99
CA VAL A 75 -2.55 2.24 14.34
C VAL A 75 -1.11 2.61 14.70
N PRO A 76 -0.34 1.74 15.35
CA PRO A 76 1.06 2.05 15.71
C PRO A 76 1.92 2.47 14.52
N GLU A 77 1.64 1.95 13.33
CA GLU A 77 2.35 2.26 12.08
C GLU A 77 1.85 3.53 11.37
N GLY A 78 0.78 4.18 11.88
CA GLY A 78 0.19 5.39 11.29
C GLY A 78 -1.33 5.33 11.22
N TYR A 79 -1.90 5.22 10.02
CA TYR A 79 -3.34 5.13 9.77
C TYR A 79 -3.64 3.87 8.96
N SER A 80 -4.75 3.22 9.28
CA SER A 80 -5.29 2.08 8.54
C SER A 80 -6.64 2.44 7.92
N VAL A 81 -6.88 1.97 6.70
CA VAL A 81 -8.20 2.10 6.07
C VAL A 81 -9.11 1.02 6.63
N THR A 82 -10.27 1.41 7.15
CA THR A 82 -11.28 0.48 7.67
C THR A 82 -12.03 -0.22 6.53
N LEU A 83 -12.80 -1.26 6.86
CA LEU A 83 -13.69 -1.90 5.90
C LEU A 83 -14.68 -0.88 5.31
N ARG A 84 -15.32 -0.07 6.17
CA ARG A 84 -16.24 1.00 5.77
C ARG A 84 -15.57 2.01 4.82
N GLY A 85 -14.32 2.41 5.10
CA GLY A 85 -13.55 3.30 4.23
C GLY A 85 -13.23 2.68 2.87
N SER A 86 -12.96 1.37 2.82
CA SER A 86 -12.68 0.67 1.57
C SER A 86 -13.92 0.44 0.69
N GLU A 87 -15.10 0.32 1.30
CA GLU A 87 -16.38 0.14 0.60
C GLU A 87 -16.93 1.47 0.07
N LEU A 88 -16.73 2.57 0.80
CA LEU A 88 -17.25 3.89 0.43
C LEU A 88 -16.66 4.41 -0.88
N VAL A 89 -15.38 4.17 -1.10
CA VAL A 89 -14.67 4.54 -2.33
C VAL A 89 -14.04 3.29 -2.93
N PRO A 90 -14.74 2.61 -3.85
CA PRO A 90 -14.22 1.41 -4.48
C PRO A 90 -12.91 1.71 -5.21
N ARG A 91 -11.95 0.80 -5.11
CA ARG A 91 -10.69 0.92 -5.86
C ARG A 91 -11.02 0.95 -7.35
N PRO A 92 -10.64 2.00 -8.10
CA PRO A 92 -10.89 2.04 -9.52
C PRO A 92 -10.13 0.90 -10.21
N LEU A 93 -10.83 0.15 -11.06
CA LEU A 93 -10.28 -1.00 -11.81
C LEU A 93 -9.11 -0.61 -12.72
N ASN A 94 -8.98 0.67 -13.08
CA ASN A 94 -7.97 1.21 -13.99
C ASN A 94 -7.29 2.46 -13.40
N SER A 95 -7.15 2.55 -12.10
CA SER A 95 -6.37 3.66 -11.54
C SER A 95 -4.93 3.38 -11.83
N ALA A 96 -4.32 4.04 -12.79
CA ALA A 96 -2.92 4.18 -12.57
C ALA A 96 -2.22 4.97 -13.65
N GLN A 97 -1.51 5.95 -13.20
CA GLN A 97 -0.27 6.29 -13.87
C GLN A 97 0.55 5.03 -14.10
N PRO A 98 1.07 4.80 -15.32
CA PRO A 98 1.79 3.58 -15.65
C PRO A 98 2.97 3.39 -14.69
N ARG A 99 3.08 2.19 -14.12
CA ARG A 99 4.23 1.80 -13.31
C ARG A 99 5.25 1.14 -14.19
N ILE A 100 6.49 1.55 -14.05
CA ILE A 100 7.62 1.03 -14.81
C ILE A 100 8.23 -0.11 -14.01
N PRO A 101 8.21 -1.36 -14.49
CA PRO A 101 8.91 -2.45 -13.83
C PRO A 101 10.43 -2.24 -13.97
N ILE A 102 11.13 -2.17 -12.83
CA ILE A 102 12.59 -1.95 -12.80
C ILE A 102 13.33 -3.24 -12.47
N VAL A 103 12.81 -4.03 -11.51
CA VAL A 103 13.42 -5.27 -11.06
C VAL A 103 12.35 -6.35 -10.96
N GLN A 104 12.69 -7.55 -11.46
CA GLN A 104 11.92 -8.76 -11.23
C GLN A 104 12.89 -9.87 -10.83
N SER A 105 12.63 -10.55 -9.73
CA SER A 105 13.52 -11.57 -9.18
C SER A 105 12.74 -12.64 -8.45
N LEU A 106 13.27 -13.85 -8.49
CA LEU A 106 12.86 -14.91 -7.59
C LEU A 106 13.68 -14.83 -6.31
N LEU A 107 13.00 -14.89 -5.18
CA LEU A 107 13.62 -15.00 -3.87
C LEU A 107 14.00 -16.47 -3.62
N PRO A 108 15.07 -16.76 -2.85
CA PRO A 108 15.39 -18.13 -2.45
C PRO A 108 14.22 -18.79 -1.70
N GLN A 109 14.05 -20.12 -1.89
CA GLN A 109 12.89 -20.84 -1.35
C GLN A 109 12.86 -20.98 0.18
N ASP A 110 14.02 -20.85 0.81
CA ASP A 110 14.23 -20.97 2.26
C ASP A 110 14.13 -19.62 3.01
N ILE A 111 13.66 -18.57 2.33
CA ILE A 111 13.54 -17.25 2.90
C ILE A 111 12.29 -17.12 3.78
N ASP A 112 12.49 -16.58 4.98
CA ASP A 112 11.40 -16.05 5.80
C ASP A 112 10.95 -14.67 5.25
N LEU A 113 9.93 -14.71 4.38
CA LEU A 113 9.37 -13.52 3.77
C LEU A 113 8.79 -12.54 4.80
N SER A 114 8.18 -13.05 5.88
CA SER A 114 7.61 -12.23 6.95
C SER A 114 8.69 -11.42 7.64
N ARG A 115 9.87 -12.01 7.83
CA ARG A 115 11.04 -11.34 8.42
C ARG A 115 11.56 -10.24 7.50
N ILE A 116 11.62 -10.48 6.19
CA ILE A 116 12.04 -9.46 5.21
C ILE A 116 11.05 -8.29 5.23
N ILE A 117 9.76 -8.55 5.09
CA ILE A 117 8.72 -7.53 5.08
C ILE A 117 8.76 -6.71 6.38
N SER A 118 8.84 -7.35 7.54
CA SER A 118 8.95 -6.68 8.84
C SER A 118 10.23 -5.85 8.97
N GLY A 119 11.33 -6.33 8.38
CA GLY A 119 12.61 -5.61 8.35
C GLY A 119 12.61 -4.38 7.45
N LEU A 120 11.65 -4.28 6.52
CA LEU A 120 11.53 -3.16 5.57
C LEU A 120 10.47 -2.14 5.99
N LYS A 121 9.39 -2.58 6.65
CA LYS A 121 8.28 -1.70 7.08
C LYS A 121 8.79 -0.54 7.94
N GLY A 122 8.30 0.65 7.66
CA GLY A 122 8.62 1.86 8.41
C GLY A 122 10.03 2.43 8.17
N ARG A 123 10.86 1.80 7.35
CA ARG A 123 12.26 2.22 7.19
C ARG A 123 12.47 3.15 6.00
N TRP A 124 13.49 3.99 6.14
CA TRP A 124 13.98 4.89 5.10
C TRP A 124 15.27 4.33 4.50
N PHE A 125 15.43 4.50 3.19
CA PHE A 125 16.60 4.00 2.45
C PHE A 125 17.17 5.11 1.55
N GLY A 126 18.23 5.78 1.98
CA GLY A 126 18.80 6.92 1.27
C GLY A 126 17.77 8.04 1.06
N SER A 127 17.39 8.33 -0.19
CA SER A 127 16.34 9.31 -0.53
C SER A 127 14.91 8.77 -0.37
N LEU A 128 14.74 7.46 -0.19
CA LEU A 128 13.44 6.83 -0.06
C LEU A 128 12.86 7.03 1.34
N ARG A 129 11.66 7.59 1.41
CA ARG A 129 10.87 7.82 2.62
C ARG A 129 9.68 6.87 2.63
N TRP A 130 9.45 6.22 3.74
CA TRP A 130 8.35 5.30 3.91
C TRP A 130 7.01 5.99 3.68
N LEU A 131 6.17 5.38 2.83
CA LEU A 131 4.80 5.82 2.56
C LEU A 131 3.80 4.94 3.32
N GLY A 132 3.87 3.63 3.11
CA GLY A 132 2.93 2.69 3.65
C GLY A 132 2.98 1.35 2.93
N TYR A 133 1.94 0.55 3.12
CA TYR A 133 1.85 -0.74 2.45
C TYR A 133 0.40 -1.13 2.13
N SER A 134 0.25 -2.07 1.21
CA SER A 134 -0.99 -2.82 1.01
C SER A 134 -0.73 -4.31 1.23
N GLN A 135 -1.75 -4.99 1.74
CA GLN A 135 -1.74 -6.43 1.92
C GLN A 135 -3.08 -6.99 1.47
N ASN A 136 -3.04 -8.00 0.61
CA ASN A 136 -4.21 -8.70 0.11
C ASN A 136 -3.85 -10.18 -0.14
N GLU A 137 -4.78 -10.96 -0.71
CA GLU A 137 -4.56 -12.37 -1.05
C GLU A 137 -3.42 -12.58 -2.06
N GLU A 138 -3.15 -11.60 -2.91
CA GLU A 138 -2.07 -11.65 -3.91
C GLU A 138 -0.69 -11.42 -3.28
N GLY A 139 -0.61 -10.84 -2.08
CA GLY A 139 0.64 -10.59 -1.37
C GLY A 139 0.73 -9.24 -0.70
N THR A 140 1.96 -8.80 -0.48
CA THR A 140 2.27 -7.53 0.19
C THR A 140 3.01 -6.60 -0.75
N VAL A 141 2.56 -5.34 -0.80
CA VAL A 141 3.24 -4.26 -1.54
C VAL A 141 3.70 -3.21 -0.55
N LEU A 142 5.00 -3.02 -0.44
CA LEU A 142 5.61 -1.98 0.37
C LEU A 142 5.91 -0.77 -0.51
N LYS A 143 5.65 0.44 -0.02
CA LYS A 143 5.71 1.67 -0.82
C LYS A 143 6.59 2.73 -0.17
N TRP A 144 7.41 3.35 -0.99
CA TRP A 144 8.24 4.49 -0.64
C TRP A 144 8.08 5.60 -1.66
N ILE A 145 8.34 6.83 -1.24
CA ILE A 145 8.43 7.99 -2.11
C ILE A 145 9.79 8.67 -1.89
N THR A 146 10.39 9.20 -2.95
CA THR A 146 11.63 9.97 -2.80
C THR A 146 11.39 11.28 -2.05
N GLU A 147 12.44 11.81 -1.42
CA GLU A 147 12.36 13.02 -0.61
C GLU A 147 11.91 14.25 -1.41
N ASP A 148 12.24 14.30 -2.70
CA ASP A 148 11.84 15.31 -3.66
C ASP A 148 10.47 15.03 -4.32
N GLU A 149 9.74 14.02 -3.83
CA GLU A 149 8.39 13.63 -4.28
C GLU A 149 8.32 13.24 -5.78
N ALA A 150 9.48 13.06 -6.43
CA ALA A 150 9.57 12.84 -7.86
C ALA A 150 9.27 11.40 -8.29
N VAL A 151 9.57 10.44 -7.41
CA VAL A 151 9.49 9.02 -7.72
C VAL A 151 8.88 8.25 -6.55
N GLN A 152 7.89 7.42 -6.84
CA GLN A 152 7.40 6.41 -5.92
C GLN A 152 7.95 5.05 -6.31
N ILE A 153 8.36 4.25 -5.33
CA ILE A 153 8.87 2.89 -5.51
C ILE A 153 7.96 1.93 -4.77
N ASP A 154 7.47 0.92 -5.47
CA ASP A 154 6.65 -0.16 -4.94
C ASP A 154 7.44 -1.48 -5.00
N ALA A 155 7.63 -2.13 -3.86
CA ALA A 155 8.18 -3.49 -3.80
C ALA A 155 7.05 -4.48 -3.52
N LYS A 156 6.72 -5.31 -4.51
CA LYS A 156 5.67 -6.32 -4.47
C LYS A 156 6.25 -7.69 -4.14
N PHE A 157 5.75 -8.30 -3.10
CA PHE A 157 6.11 -9.66 -2.65
C PHE A 157 4.90 -10.56 -2.86
N ASN A 158 5.01 -11.49 -3.79
CA ASN A 158 4.00 -12.52 -4.07
C ASN A 158 4.65 -13.90 -4.00
N GLY A 159 4.47 -14.61 -2.90
CA GLY A 159 5.22 -15.85 -2.64
C GLY A 159 6.72 -15.62 -2.76
N ALA A 160 7.39 -16.43 -3.55
CA ALA A 160 8.82 -16.30 -3.81
C ALA A 160 9.17 -15.23 -4.88
N PHE A 161 8.21 -14.47 -5.38
CA PHE A 161 8.44 -13.48 -6.43
C PHE A 161 8.52 -12.07 -5.85
N LEU A 162 9.58 -11.35 -6.21
CA LEU A 162 9.79 -9.93 -5.92
C LEU A 162 9.72 -9.13 -7.22
N SER A 163 8.85 -8.12 -7.27
CA SER A 163 8.86 -7.10 -8.31
C SER A 163 9.06 -5.73 -7.68
N ILE A 164 9.98 -4.92 -8.23
CA ILE A 164 10.13 -3.52 -7.85
C ILE A 164 9.70 -2.67 -9.05
N GLU A 165 8.69 -1.85 -8.84
CA GLU A 165 8.12 -0.96 -9.82
C GLU A 165 8.29 0.49 -9.39
N ALA A 166 8.38 1.38 -10.37
CA ALA A 166 8.46 2.82 -10.13
C ALA A 166 7.30 3.55 -10.80
N LYS A 167 6.77 4.55 -10.10
CA LYS A 167 5.89 5.58 -10.64
C LYS A 167 6.71 6.87 -10.68
N VAL A 168 6.90 7.42 -11.86
CA VAL A 168 7.74 8.62 -12.09
C VAL A 168 6.83 9.78 -12.44
N GLY A 169 7.01 10.91 -11.77
CA GLY A 169 6.25 12.13 -12.04
C GLY A 169 6.54 12.66 -13.46
N GLU A 170 5.61 13.42 -14.01
CA GLU A 170 5.78 14.05 -15.32
C GLU A 170 7.06 14.89 -15.38
N GLY A 171 7.82 14.75 -16.49
CA GLY A 171 9.06 15.48 -16.72
C GLY A 171 10.24 15.06 -15.83
N LYS A 172 10.12 13.96 -15.06
CA LYS A 172 11.20 13.45 -14.21
C LYS A 172 11.98 12.34 -14.89
N GLU A 173 13.24 12.17 -14.50
CA GLU A 173 14.13 11.19 -15.13
C GLU A 173 13.93 9.78 -14.56
N VAL A 174 13.77 8.80 -15.42
CA VAL A 174 13.72 7.38 -15.07
C VAL A 174 14.99 6.91 -14.38
N GLY A 175 16.14 7.54 -14.65
CA GLY A 175 17.42 7.23 -14.01
C GLY A 175 17.39 7.31 -12.48
N GLN A 176 16.64 8.27 -11.91
CA GLN A 176 16.45 8.38 -10.47
C GLN A 176 15.66 7.18 -9.93
N ALA A 177 14.63 6.74 -10.64
CA ALA A 177 13.83 5.57 -10.28
C ALA A 177 14.68 4.30 -10.28
N VAL A 178 15.50 4.11 -11.29
CA VAL A 178 16.43 2.96 -11.39
C VAL A 178 17.40 2.96 -10.20
N LYS A 179 18.04 4.11 -9.90
CA LYS A 179 18.96 4.23 -8.76
C LYS A 179 18.30 3.90 -7.44
N ALA A 180 17.10 4.45 -7.18
CA ALA A 180 16.34 4.21 -5.96
C ALA A 180 15.91 2.74 -5.82
N SER A 181 15.46 2.11 -6.92
CA SER A 181 15.08 0.70 -6.96
C SER A 181 16.26 -0.23 -6.67
N HIS A 182 17.42 0.03 -7.26
CA HIS A 182 18.65 -0.74 -6.99
C HIS A 182 19.13 -0.56 -5.53
N GLN A 183 19.00 0.63 -4.97
CA GLN A 183 19.32 0.87 -3.57
C GLN A 183 18.40 0.05 -2.65
N LEU A 184 17.09 0.03 -2.92
CA LEU A 184 16.13 -0.80 -2.18
C LEU A 184 16.45 -2.29 -2.33
N LEU A 185 16.71 -2.76 -3.55
CA LEU A 185 17.10 -4.16 -3.81
C LEU A 185 18.33 -4.56 -2.99
N GLY A 186 19.35 -3.69 -2.92
CA GLY A 186 20.53 -3.93 -2.09
C GLY A 186 20.23 -4.03 -0.58
N HIS A 187 19.17 -3.34 -0.08
CA HIS A 187 18.72 -3.52 1.30
C HIS A 187 17.95 -4.82 1.49
N ILE A 188 17.08 -5.18 0.55
CA ILE A 188 16.36 -6.44 0.55
C ILE A 188 17.35 -7.60 0.56
N SER A 189 18.35 -7.59 -0.33
CA SER A 189 19.38 -8.64 -0.43
C SER A 189 20.13 -8.84 0.89
N ARG A 190 20.48 -7.77 1.59
CA ARG A 190 21.15 -7.86 2.89
C ARG A 190 20.30 -8.50 4.00
N LEU A 191 18.98 -8.42 3.91
CA LEU A 191 18.08 -9.02 4.90
C LEU A 191 18.03 -10.56 4.80
N TYR A 192 18.22 -11.11 3.60
CA TYR A 192 18.28 -12.55 3.43
C TYR A 192 19.71 -13.10 3.33
N ASP A 193 20.67 -12.27 2.95
CA ASP A 193 22.08 -12.66 3.00
C ASP A 193 22.65 -12.70 4.42
N GLY A 194 21.88 -12.50 5.48
CA GLY A 194 22.26 -12.48 6.91
C GLY A 194 23.70 -12.91 7.22
N PRO A 195 24.30 -12.84 8.41
CA PRO A 195 25.67 -13.23 8.64
C PRO A 195 25.82 -14.67 8.19
N ARG A 196 26.35 -14.87 6.97
CA ARG A 196 26.67 -16.18 6.41
C ARG A 196 27.57 -16.87 7.43
N ARG A 197 27.03 -17.83 8.16
CA ARG A 197 27.90 -18.91 8.64
C ARG A 197 28.56 -19.44 7.39
N VAL A 198 29.87 -19.15 7.26
CA VAL A 198 30.74 -19.69 6.21
C VAL A 198 30.62 -21.22 6.25
N ARG A 199 29.65 -21.78 5.56
CA ARG A 199 29.74 -23.16 5.11
C ARG A 199 30.59 -23.07 3.86
N ASN A 200 31.88 -23.40 4.04
CA ASN A 200 32.79 -23.73 2.95
C ASN A 200 32.18 -24.84 2.09
N THR A 201 31.48 -24.48 1.02
CA THR A 201 31.26 -25.36 -0.13
C THR A 201 31.22 -24.48 -1.39
N ALA A 202 32.25 -24.63 -2.13
CA ALA A 202 32.54 -24.33 -3.56
C ALA A 202 31.50 -23.52 -4.37
N SER A 203 32.06 -22.47 -4.98
CA SER A 203 31.75 -21.80 -6.26
C SER A 203 30.53 -20.95 -6.41
N PRO A 204 30.71 -19.62 -6.50
CA PRO A 204 29.72 -18.70 -7.04
C PRO A 204 30.05 -18.39 -8.52
N ILE A 205 29.70 -19.25 -9.44
CA ILE A 205 29.72 -18.91 -10.86
C ILE A 205 28.48 -19.49 -11.52
N ALA A 206 27.39 -18.75 -11.57
CA ALA A 206 26.26 -18.99 -12.48
C ALA A 206 25.22 -17.86 -12.46
N PHE A 207 25.59 -16.57 -12.41
CA PHE A 207 24.57 -15.51 -12.47
C PHE A 207 24.78 -14.48 -13.57
N TYR A 208 25.70 -14.69 -14.53
CA TYR A 208 25.90 -13.75 -15.64
C TYR A 208 26.03 -14.47 -17.00
N GLN A 209 25.00 -15.20 -17.43
CA GLN A 209 24.93 -15.63 -18.81
C GLN A 209 23.47 -15.84 -19.23
N HIS A 210 22.69 -14.79 -19.44
CA HIS A 210 21.57 -14.80 -20.39
C HIS A 210 21.00 -13.37 -20.57
N MET A 211 21.87 -12.46 -21.04
CA MET A 211 21.43 -11.32 -21.82
C MET A 211 22.15 -11.40 -23.17
N ARG A 212 21.58 -12.12 -24.11
CA ARG A 212 21.86 -11.94 -25.53
C ARG A 212 20.70 -11.12 -26.09
N PHE A 213 21.06 -9.94 -26.53
CA PHE A 213 20.25 -9.13 -27.42
C PHE A 213 20.05 -9.86 -28.75
N ALA A 214 18.82 -9.93 -29.23
CA ALA A 214 18.42 -10.08 -30.61
C ALA A 214 17.53 -8.87 -30.97
#